data_33a7280a144c8f5a9fa93c6592dd5758
#
_entry.id   33a7280a144c8f5a9fa93c6592dd5758
#
_cell.length_a   1.000
_cell.length_b   1.000
_cell.length_c   1.000
_cell.angle_alpha   90.00
_cell.angle_beta   90.00
_cell.angle_gamma   90.00
#
_symmetry.space_group_name_H-M   'P 1'
#
loop_
_entity.id
_entity.type
_entity.pdbx_description
1 polymer ?
#
loop_
_entity_poly.entity_id
_entity_poly.type
_entity_poly.pdbx_seq_one_letter_code
_entity_poly.pdbx_strand_id
1 'polypeptide(L)'
;MTMGDFSMELCGGTHVDNTAKVGVFHISSEFSVASGVRRIEATTGRASLAVMNRNQEMLFQAAAVLKAKPGELREKAEQVMSEMKNLNHTLEKFRAREAANEAERFLFAAHEVGGLKVLTATVPDADAGKLRKMGDLPVSYTHLTLPTILRV
;
A
#
# COMPACT_ATOMS: atom_id res chain seq x y z
N MET A 1 -38.80 -29.00 -12.85
CA MET A 1 -39.04 -27.96 -11.79
C MET A 1 -39.55 -26.72 -12.47
N THR A 2 -40.69 -26.18 -12.05
CA THR A 2 -41.26 -24.96 -12.63
C THR A 2 -41.45 -23.94 -11.51
N MET A 3 -40.99 -22.72 -11.74
CA MET A 3 -41.11 -21.56 -10.81
C MET A 3 -42.02 -20.51 -11.45
N GLY A 4 -43.34 -20.75 -11.42
CA GLY A 4 -44.33 -19.93 -12.14
C GLY A 4 -43.96 -19.77 -13.61
N ASP A 5 -44.13 -18.56 -14.15
CA ASP A 5 -43.74 -18.23 -15.53
C ASP A 5 -42.26 -17.75 -15.63
N PHE A 6 -41.52 -17.79 -14.52
CA PHE A 6 -40.18 -17.21 -14.44
C PHE A 6 -39.09 -18.16 -14.90
N SER A 7 -39.16 -19.44 -14.53
CA SER A 7 -38.14 -20.43 -14.94
C SER A 7 -38.73 -21.86 -14.98
N MET A 8 -38.28 -22.63 -15.97
CA MET A 8 -38.57 -24.05 -16.09
C MET A 8 -37.30 -24.81 -16.38
N GLU A 9 -36.87 -25.65 -15.43
CA GLU A 9 -35.61 -26.36 -15.49
C GLU A 9 -35.79 -27.87 -15.28
N LEU A 10 -35.00 -28.67 -15.99
CA LEU A 10 -34.86 -30.09 -15.71
C LEU A 10 -33.89 -30.26 -14.55
N CYS A 11 -34.38 -30.69 -13.40
CA CYS A 11 -33.57 -30.90 -12.22
C CYS A 11 -34.00 -32.14 -11.46
N GLY A 12 -33.05 -33.04 -11.16
CA GLY A 12 -33.25 -34.27 -10.37
C GLY A 12 -32.93 -34.11 -8.87
N GLY A 13 -32.66 -32.89 -8.41
CA GLY A 13 -32.32 -32.61 -7.00
C GLY A 13 -33.56 -32.48 -6.11
N THR A 14 -33.34 -32.33 -4.81
CA THR A 14 -34.38 -32.00 -3.83
C THR A 14 -34.68 -30.50 -3.87
N HIS A 15 -35.97 -30.18 -3.81
CA HIS A 15 -36.43 -28.80 -3.89
C HIS A 15 -37.25 -28.42 -2.65
N VAL A 16 -37.19 -27.13 -2.29
CA VAL A 16 -38.12 -26.54 -1.34
C VAL A 16 -39.37 -26.08 -2.09
N ASP A 17 -40.51 -26.15 -1.46
CA ASP A 17 -41.80 -25.73 -2.02
C ASP A 17 -42.04 -24.21 -1.94
N ASN A 18 -41.23 -23.50 -1.14
CA ASN A 18 -41.34 -22.06 -0.96
C ASN A 18 -39.95 -21.48 -0.75
N THR A 19 -39.62 -20.45 -1.51
CA THR A 19 -38.31 -19.76 -1.42
C THR A 19 -38.04 -19.13 -0.05
N ALA A 20 -39.08 -18.78 0.71
CA ALA A 20 -38.92 -18.28 2.08
C ALA A 20 -38.24 -19.29 3.01
N LYS A 21 -38.37 -20.61 2.73
CA LYS A 21 -37.69 -21.68 3.49
C LYS A 21 -36.17 -21.68 3.29
N VAL A 22 -35.65 -21.06 2.22
CA VAL A 22 -34.21 -20.90 1.97
C VAL A 22 -33.60 -19.90 2.97
N GLY A 23 -34.40 -18.95 3.44
CA GLY A 23 -33.93 -17.88 4.34
C GLY A 23 -33.01 -16.87 3.66
N VAL A 24 -32.06 -16.35 4.40
CA VAL A 24 -31.07 -15.39 3.85
C VAL A 24 -30.20 -16.09 2.82
N PHE A 25 -30.12 -15.50 1.63
CA PHE A 25 -29.29 -15.97 0.53
C PHE A 25 -28.12 -14.99 0.33
N HIS A 26 -26.90 -15.50 0.24
CA HIS A 26 -25.69 -14.71 0.04
C HIS A 26 -24.81 -15.36 -1.02
N ILE A 27 -24.50 -14.63 -2.08
CA ILE A 27 -23.53 -15.03 -3.10
C ILE A 27 -22.13 -14.74 -2.56
N SER A 28 -21.32 -15.79 -2.40
CA SER A 28 -19.96 -15.69 -1.89
C SER A 28 -18.97 -15.35 -3.00
N SER A 29 -19.15 -15.96 -4.19
CA SER A 29 -18.28 -15.78 -5.34
C SER A 29 -18.99 -16.07 -6.66
N GLU A 30 -18.50 -15.41 -7.71
CA GLU A 30 -18.88 -15.71 -9.08
C GLU A 30 -17.61 -15.64 -9.94
N PHE A 31 -17.29 -16.72 -10.66
CA PHE A 31 -16.10 -16.78 -11.51
C PHE A 31 -16.29 -17.66 -12.74
N SER A 32 -15.50 -17.43 -13.77
CA SER A 32 -15.49 -18.24 -14.98
C SER A 32 -14.69 -19.52 -14.74
N VAL A 33 -15.26 -20.67 -15.08
CA VAL A 33 -14.59 -21.99 -14.97
C VAL A 33 -14.08 -22.45 -16.33
N ALA A 34 -14.81 -22.12 -17.41
CA ALA A 34 -14.48 -22.42 -18.79
C ALA A 34 -15.15 -21.40 -19.70
N SER A 35 -14.83 -21.44 -21.01
CA SER A 35 -15.50 -20.59 -22.00
C SER A 35 -17.01 -20.80 -21.96
N GLY A 36 -17.75 -19.73 -21.64
CA GLY A 36 -19.22 -19.75 -21.54
C GLY A 36 -19.79 -20.43 -20.29
N VAL A 37 -18.95 -20.91 -19.34
CA VAL A 37 -19.40 -21.54 -18.10
C VAL A 37 -19.01 -20.68 -16.89
N ARG A 38 -20.00 -20.23 -16.13
CA ARG A 38 -19.81 -19.48 -14.88
C ARG A 38 -20.19 -20.34 -13.68
N ARG A 39 -19.40 -20.24 -12.62
CA ARG A 39 -19.69 -20.85 -11.33
C ARG A 39 -20.10 -19.77 -10.35
N ILE A 40 -21.21 -20.02 -9.66
CA ILE A 40 -21.68 -19.18 -8.55
C ILE A 40 -21.61 -20.04 -7.30
N GLU A 41 -20.97 -19.52 -6.27
CA GLU A 41 -20.98 -20.10 -4.93
C GLU A 41 -21.82 -19.23 -4.02
N ALA A 42 -22.73 -19.85 -3.31
CA ALA A 42 -23.66 -19.15 -2.43
C ALA A 42 -23.90 -19.94 -1.14
N THR A 43 -24.25 -19.20 -0.10
CA THR A 43 -24.69 -19.77 1.19
C THR A 43 -26.12 -19.34 1.47
N THR A 44 -26.83 -20.13 2.27
CA THR A 44 -28.23 -19.86 2.63
C THR A 44 -28.46 -20.00 4.13
N GLY A 45 -29.57 -19.42 4.62
CA GLY A 45 -30.04 -19.60 5.98
C GLY A 45 -29.03 -19.19 7.05
N ARG A 46 -28.79 -20.06 8.01
CA ARG A 46 -27.87 -19.79 9.14
C ARG A 46 -26.42 -19.58 8.74
N ALA A 47 -25.97 -20.25 7.67
CA ALA A 47 -24.61 -20.09 7.16
C ALA A 47 -24.40 -18.68 6.60
N SER A 48 -25.36 -18.15 5.84
CA SER A 48 -25.32 -16.78 5.34
C SER A 48 -25.33 -15.76 6.47
N LEU A 49 -26.14 -15.96 7.49
CA LEU A 49 -26.18 -15.10 8.66
C LEU A 49 -24.82 -15.08 9.40
N ALA A 50 -24.18 -16.24 9.53
CA ALA A 50 -22.87 -16.33 10.15
C ALA A 50 -21.78 -15.56 9.35
N VAL A 51 -21.82 -15.66 8.01
CA VAL A 51 -20.91 -14.88 7.13
C VAL A 51 -21.15 -13.37 7.30
N MET A 52 -22.41 -12.94 7.30
CA MET A 52 -22.78 -11.53 7.48
C MET A 52 -22.31 -10.99 8.83
N ASN A 53 -22.54 -11.73 9.90
CA ASN A 53 -22.07 -11.34 11.25
C ASN A 53 -20.54 -11.22 11.30
N ARG A 54 -19.83 -12.18 10.70
CA ARG A 54 -18.36 -12.14 10.63
C ARG A 54 -17.84 -10.93 9.85
N ASN A 55 -18.48 -10.63 8.72
CA ASN A 55 -18.11 -9.43 7.93
C ASN A 55 -18.37 -8.14 8.70
N GLN A 56 -19.49 -8.07 9.43
CA GLN A 56 -19.80 -6.94 10.28
C GLN A 56 -18.77 -6.79 11.41
N GLU A 57 -18.38 -7.88 12.03
CA GLU A 57 -17.36 -7.86 13.09
C GLU A 57 -16.00 -7.39 12.56
N MET A 58 -15.55 -7.88 11.38
CA MET A 58 -14.33 -7.39 10.73
C MET A 58 -14.40 -5.90 10.42
N LEU A 59 -15.55 -5.40 9.99
CA LEU A 59 -15.76 -3.97 9.73
C LEU A 59 -15.61 -3.15 11.02
N PHE A 60 -16.19 -3.59 12.13
CA PHE A 60 -16.04 -2.93 13.42
C PHE A 60 -14.60 -2.94 13.92
N GLN A 61 -13.91 -4.06 13.77
CA GLN A 61 -12.48 -4.18 14.13
C GLN A 61 -11.61 -3.22 13.31
N ALA A 62 -11.81 -3.14 11.99
CA ALA A 62 -11.11 -2.20 11.13
C ALA A 62 -11.39 -0.74 11.51
N ALA A 63 -12.65 -0.43 11.79
CA ALA A 63 -13.04 0.90 12.23
C ALA A 63 -12.40 1.29 13.58
N ALA A 64 -12.31 0.35 14.51
CA ALA A 64 -11.65 0.55 15.80
C ALA A 64 -10.14 0.86 15.64
N VAL A 65 -9.43 0.14 14.76
CA VAL A 65 -8.00 0.39 14.46
C VAL A 65 -7.81 1.82 13.92
N LEU A 66 -8.69 2.28 13.05
CA LEU A 66 -8.63 3.63 12.46
C LEU A 66 -9.27 4.70 13.36
N LYS A 67 -9.77 4.33 14.55
CA LYS A 67 -10.49 5.22 15.47
C LYS A 67 -11.63 5.98 14.77
N ALA A 68 -12.37 5.28 13.92
CA ALA A 68 -13.49 5.80 13.14
C ALA A 68 -14.78 5.02 13.44
N LYS A 69 -15.92 5.56 13.03
CA LYS A 69 -17.18 4.80 12.99
C LYS A 69 -17.20 3.95 11.71
N PRO A 70 -17.89 2.79 11.70
CA PRO A 70 -17.97 1.94 10.51
C PRO A 70 -18.44 2.66 9.24
N GLY A 71 -19.37 3.61 9.34
CA GLY A 71 -19.85 4.39 8.19
C GLY A 71 -18.87 5.43 7.67
N GLU A 72 -17.88 5.83 8.48
CA GLU A 72 -16.85 6.82 8.15
C GLU A 72 -15.49 6.17 7.80
N LEU A 73 -15.46 4.84 7.74
CA LEU A 73 -14.22 4.08 7.60
C LEU A 73 -13.45 4.43 6.31
N ARG A 74 -14.16 4.58 5.20
CA ARG A 74 -13.58 4.95 3.91
C ARG A 74 -12.88 6.30 3.97
N GLU A 75 -13.59 7.32 4.44
CA GLU A 75 -13.09 8.69 4.54
C GLU A 75 -11.88 8.76 5.46
N LYS A 76 -11.94 8.02 6.59
CA LYS A 76 -10.81 7.95 7.52
C LYS A 76 -9.60 7.24 6.93
N ALA A 77 -9.80 6.19 6.17
CA ALA A 77 -8.72 5.50 5.46
C ALA A 77 -8.07 6.40 4.39
N GLU A 78 -8.87 7.11 3.61
CA GLU A 78 -8.38 8.08 2.61
C GLU A 78 -7.59 9.22 3.29
N GLN A 79 -8.07 9.73 4.44
CA GLN A 79 -7.36 10.73 5.23
C GLN A 79 -5.99 10.21 5.69
N VAL A 80 -5.94 9.04 6.31
CA VAL A 80 -4.69 8.44 6.81
C VAL A 80 -3.68 8.21 5.68
N MET A 81 -4.13 7.74 4.52
CA MET A 81 -3.27 7.56 3.35
C MET A 81 -2.71 8.88 2.83
N SER A 82 -3.52 9.95 2.84
CA SER A 82 -3.09 11.30 2.45
C SER A 82 -2.07 11.86 3.44
N GLU A 83 -2.32 11.72 4.74
CA GLU A 83 -1.39 12.15 5.80
C GLU A 83 -0.05 11.40 5.70
N MET A 84 -0.08 10.08 5.48
CA MET A 84 1.12 9.27 5.30
C MET A 84 1.93 9.72 4.07
N LYS A 85 1.28 10.03 2.96
CA LYS A 85 1.93 10.57 1.76
C LYS A 85 2.60 11.92 2.03
N ASN A 86 1.92 12.82 2.74
CA ASN A 86 2.44 14.14 3.10
C ASN A 86 3.62 14.04 4.08
N LEU A 87 3.54 13.14 5.07
CA LEU A 87 4.62 12.88 6.01
C LEU A 87 5.86 12.34 5.30
N ASN A 88 5.69 11.36 4.40
CA ASN A 88 6.80 10.83 3.61
C ASN A 88 7.45 11.91 2.74
N HIS A 89 6.66 12.75 2.07
CA HIS A 89 7.19 13.87 1.30
C HIS A 89 7.97 14.88 2.15
N THR A 90 7.44 15.19 3.33
CA THR A 90 8.11 16.09 4.28
C THR A 90 9.42 15.48 4.78
N LEU A 91 9.41 14.20 5.09
CA LEU A 91 10.61 13.47 5.53
C LEU A 91 11.69 13.44 4.43
N GLU A 92 11.29 13.24 3.17
CA GLU A 92 12.23 13.32 2.04
C GLU A 92 12.83 14.71 1.88
N LYS A 93 12.03 15.78 2.05
CA LYS A 93 12.53 17.16 2.04
C LYS A 93 13.54 17.43 3.17
N PHE A 94 13.25 16.95 4.38
CA PHE A 94 14.19 17.11 5.50
C PHE A 94 15.48 16.35 5.25
N ARG A 95 15.42 15.12 4.77
CA ARG A 95 16.60 14.31 4.41
C ARG A 95 17.45 14.98 3.31
N ALA A 96 16.78 15.53 2.29
CA ALA A 96 17.49 16.26 1.22
C ALA A 96 18.18 17.53 1.74
N ARG A 97 17.50 18.28 2.62
CA ARG A 97 18.08 19.50 3.24
C ARG A 97 19.25 19.15 4.16
N GLU A 98 19.13 18.10 4.95
CA GLU A 98 20.21 17.61 5.82
C GLU A 98 21.43 17.19 4.99
N ALA A 99 21.23 16.44 3.92
CA ALA A 99 22.31 16.05 3.01
C ALA A 99 22.97 17.26 2.34
N ALA A 100 22.21 18.28 1.96
CA ALA A 100 22.76 19.52 1.40
C ALA A 100 23.60 20.29 2.43
N ASN A 101 23.11 20.43 3.65
CA ASN A 101 23.85 21.09 4.73
C ASN A 101 25.14 20.31 5.09
N GLU A 102 25.10 18.98 5.12
CA GLU A 102 26.31 18.16 5.31
C GLU A 102 27.30 18.36 4.17
N ALA A 103 26.84 18.39 2.92
CA ALA A 103 27.69 18.61 1.75
C ALA A 103 28.37 19.99 1.77
N GLU A 104 27.64 21.05 2.15
CA GLU A 104 28.23 22.38 2.32
C GLU A 104 29.34 22.39 3.41
N ARG A 105 29.09 21.76 4.56
CA ARG A 105 30.10 21.62 5.61
C ARG A 105 31.36 20.91 5.11
N PHE A 106 31.23 19.92 4.27
CA PHE A 106 32.38 19.24 3.68
C PHE A 106 33.14 20.10 2.67
N LEU A 107 32.44 20.93 1.88
CA LEU A 107 33.09 21.87 0.97
C LEU A 107 33.98 22.87 1.70
N PHE A 108 33.55 23.35 2.86
CA PHE A 108 34.36 24.24 3.71
C PHE A 108 35.58 23.53 4.34
N ALA A 109 35.51 22.19 4.51
CA ALA A 109 36.60 21.40 5.06
C ALA A 109 37.61 20.90 4.00
N ALA A 110 37.43 21.27 2.73
CA ALA A 110 38.34 20.86 1.64
C ALA A 110 39.68 21.61 1.75
N HIS A 111 40.78 20.90 1.65
CA HIS A 111 42.12 21.41 1.66
C HIS A 111 42.73 21.49 0.24
N GLU A 112 43.52 22.49 -0.02
CA GLU A 112 44.23 22.62 -1.29
C GLU A 112 45.58 21.90 -1.20
N VAL A 113 45.79 20.93 -2.07
CA VAL A 113 47.04 20.14 -2.17
C VAL A 113 47.48 20.10 -3.63
N GLY A 114 48.61 20.75 -3.94
CA GLY A 114 49.17 20.77 -5.28
C GLY A 114 48.26 21.42 -6.35
N GLY A 115 47.50 22.45 -6.00
CA GLY A 115 46.53 23.08 -6.89
C GLY A 115 45.20 22.36 -7.07
N LEU A 116 44.98 21.28 -6.34
CA LEU A 116 43.75 20.51 -6.33
C LEU A 116 43.08 20.63 -4.99
N LYS A 117 41.76 20.79 -4.99
CA LYS A 117 40.94 20.70 -3.77
C LYS A 117 40.67 19.25 -3.42
N VAL A 118 41.16 18.82 -2.28
CA VAL A 118 41.01 17.46 -1.77
C VAL A 118 40.05 17.49 -0.57
N LEU A 119 39.01 16.66 -0.63
CA LEU A 119 38.06 16.46 0.45
C LEU A 119 38.13 15.01 0.94
N THR A 120 38.32 14.85 2.24
CA THR A 120 38.20 13.56 2.93
C THR A 120 37.16 13.71 4.03
N ALA A 121 36.16 12.85 4.05
CA ALA A 121 35.10 12.88 5.06
C ALA A 121 34.67 11.46 5.45
N THR A 122 34.37 11.30 6.73
CA THR A 122 33.72 10.10 7.27
C THR A 122 32.28 10.42 7.59
N VAL A 123 31.35 9.71 6.98
CA VAL A 123 29.91 9.92 7.19
C VAL A 123 29.37 8.69 7.93
N PRO A 124 29.05 8.82 9.22
CA PRO A 124 28.46 7.71 9.97
C PRO A 124 27.04 7.40 9.45
N ASP A 125 26.66 6.15 9.49
CA ASP A 125 25.32 5.64 9.13
C ASP A 125 24.83 6.05 7.72
N ALA A 126 25.77 6.13 6.76
CA ALA A 126 25.43 6.46 5.39
C ALA A 126 25.30 5.21 4.54
N ASP A 127 24.15 5.06 3.90
CA ASP A 127 23.98 4.07 2.83
C ASP A 127 24.60 4.56 1.50
N ALA A 128 24.78 3.65 0.54
CA ALA A 128 25.35 3.96 -0.77
C ALA A 128 24.52 5.04 -1.54
N GLY A 129 23.23 5.13 -1.32
CA GLY A 129 22.34 6.13 -1.91
C GLY A 129 22.58 7.52 -1.34
N LYS A 130 22.74 7.63 -0.03
CA LYS A 130 23.07 8.90 0.68
C LYS A 130 24.45 9.40 0.22
N LEU A 131 25.45 8.52 0.19
CA LEU A 131 26.82 8.86 -0.24
C LEU A 131 26.86 9.36 -1.69
N ARG A 132 26.14 8.71 -2.60
CA ARG A 132 26.05 9.14 -4.00
C ARG A 132 25.43 10.53 -4.12
N LYS A 133 24.29 10.79 -3.47
CA LYS A 133 23.65 12.11 -3.46
C LYS A 133 24.55 13.19 -2.86
N MET A 134 25.28 12.87 -1.81
CA MET A 134 26.25 13.80 -1.20
C MET A 134 27.46 14.06 -2.09
N GLY A 135 27.89 13.08 -2.90
CA GLY A 135 28.99 13.25 -3.86
C GLY A 135 28.60 14.08 -5.08
N ASP A 136 27.37 13.95 -5.56
CA ASP A 136 26.86 14.68 -6.72
C ASP A 136 26.70 16.20 -6.45
N LEU A 137 26.38 16.61 -5.21
CA LEU A 137 26.23 18.00 -4.82
C LEU A 137 27.52 18.85 -4.96
N PRO A 138 28.69 18.44 -4.44
CA PRO A 138 29.95 19.15 -4.63
C PRO A 138 30.38 19.25 -6.10
N VAL A 139 30.12 18.22 -6.90
CA VAL A 139 30.47 18.19 -8.33
C VAL A 139 29.71 19.26 -9.12
N SER A 140 28.47 19.52 -8.81
CA SER A 140 27.67 20.54 -9.51
C SER A 140 28.10 21.97 -9.19
N TYR A 141 28.78 22.21 -8.05
CA TYR A 141 29.25 23.53 -7.63
C TYR A 141 30.70 23.86 -8.01
N THR A 142 31.53 22.88 -8.32
CA THR A 142 32.99 23.09 -8.39
C THR A 142 33.70 22.64 -9.65
N HIS A 143 33.07 22.13 -10.68
CA HIS A 143 33.75 21.51 -11.84
C HIS A 143 34.84 20.47 -11.48
N LEU A 144 34.66 19.78 -10.35
CA LEU A 144 35.59 18.76 -9.89
C LEU A 144 35.32 17.43 -10.61
N THR A 145 36.29 16.96 -11.37
CA THR A 145 36.35 15.57 -11.82
C THR A 145 36.81 14.70 -10.65
N LEU A 146 35.91 13.86 -10.13
CA LEU A 146 36.23 12.98 -9.02
C LEU A 146 36.61 11.56 -9.51
N PRO A 147 37.74 11.05 -9.09
CA PRO A 147 37.86 9.61 -8.86
C PRO A 147 37.23 9.32 -7.49
N THR A 148 35.97 8.91 -7.47
CA THR A 148 35.28 8.52 -6.24
C THR A 148 35.77 7.13 -5.81
N ILE A 149 36.63 7.06 -4.78
CA ILE A 149 36.96 5.80 -4.13
C ILE A 149 36.02 5.67 -2.93
N LEU A 150 34.93 4.92 -3.09
CA LEU A 150 34.06 4.51 -2.02
C LEU A 150 34.68 3.30 -1.30
N ARG A 151 35.14 3.48 -0.07
CA ARG A 151 35.36 2.38 0.88
C ARG A 151 34.20 2.34 1.87
N VAL A 152 33.47 1.23 1.86
CA VAL A 152 32.48 0.90 2.89
C VAL A 152 33.21 0.10 3.96
#